data_d8e64a3535785b341ae876feb7d6bfa7
#
_entry.id   d8e64a3535785b341ae876feb7d6bfa7
#
_cell.length_a   1.000
_cell.length_b   1.000
_cell.length_c   1.000
_cell.angle_alpha   90.00
_cell.angle_beta   90.00
_cell.angle_gamma   90.00
#
_symmetry.space_group_name_H-M   'P 1'
#
loop_
_entity.id
_entity.type
_entity.pdbx_description
1 polymer ?
#
loop_
_entity_poly.entity_id
_entity_poly.type
_entity_poly.pdbx_seq_one_letter_code
_entity_poly.pdbx_strand_id
1 'polypeptide(L)'
;MTLEILPTRTSGAAENMATDFLLLQRYPRATPRFRHYGWRGPAFTFGYSQKIAFVRESLAAVEAPFELCRRATGGGVVDHRDDWTFALVIPRGHPLEELRATQSYREVHEALAAALRA
;
A
#
# COMPACT_ATOMS: atom_id res chain seq x y z
N MET A 1 5.62 13.68 16.63
CA MET A 1 4.72 13.65 15.48
C MET A 1 3.45 12.89 15.84
N THR A 2 2.32 13.47 15.57
CA THR A 2 1.03 12.80 15.79
C THR A 2 0.72 11.92 14.60
N LEU A 3 0.22 10.73 14.87
CA LEU A 3 -0.14 9.75 13.84
C LEU A 3 -1.51 9.16 14.16
N GLU A 4 -2.42 9.23 13.22
CA GLU A 4 -3.73 8.59 13.36
C GLU A 4 -3.65 7.15 12.88
N ILE A 5 -3.99 6.21 13.76
CA ILE A 5 -4.02 4.77 13.44
C ILE A 5 -5.46 4.40 13.10
N LEU A 6 -5.69 3.97 11.88
CA LEU A 6 -7.01 3.55 11.42
C LEU A 6 -7.27 2.08 11.81
N PRO A 7 -8.55 1.67 11.91
CA PRO A 7 -8.87 0.28 12.24
C PRO A 7 -8.30 -0.71 11.21
N THR A 8 -7.77 -1.83 11.70
CA THR A 8 -7.32 -2.92 10.85
C THR A 8 -8.51 -3.65 10.26
N ARG A 9 -8.48 -3.92 8.95
CA ARG A 9 -9.53 -4.66 8.25
C ARG A 9 -8.91 -5.71 7.34
N THR A 10 -9.69 -6.74 7.06
CA THR A 10 -9.36 -7.75 6.05
C THR A 10 -10.42 -7.68 4.95
N SER A 11 -9.99 -7.46 3.73
CA SER A 11 -10.88 -7.23 2.60
C SER A 11 -10.28 -7.83 1.32
N GLY A 12 -11.06 -7.82 0.25
CA GLY A 12 -10.58 -8.20 -1.07
C GLY A 12 -9.67 -7.14 -1.68
N ALA A 13 -9.00 -7.49 -2.77
CA ALA A 13 -8.02 -6.62 -3.41
C ALA A 13 -8.65 -5.30 -3.88
N ALA A 14 -9.81 -5.34 -4.50
CA ALA A 14 -10.49 -4.13 -4.99
C ALA A 14 -10.85 -3.19 -3.84
N GLU A 15 -11.40 -3.72 -2.75
CA GLU A 15 -11.74 -2.91 -1.59
C GLU A 15 -10.51 -2.30 -0.93
N ASN A 16 -9.43 -3.07 -0.78
CA ASN A 16 -8.19 -2.57 -0.19
C ASN A 16 -7.61 -1.42 -1.01
N MET A 17 -7.57 -1.57 -2.33
CA MET A 17 -7.05 -0.52 -3.21
C MET A 17 -7.97 0.69 -3.27
N ALA A 18 -9.28 0.48 -3.26
CA ALA A 18 -10.23 1.58 -3.21
C ALA A 18 -10.12 2.37 -1.89
N THR A 19 -9.92 1.68 -0.77
CA THR A 19 -9.74 2.33 0.53
C THR A 19 -8.49 3.20 0.54
N ASP A 20 -7.37 2.69 0.06
CA ASP A 20 -6.12 3.46 -0.04
C ASP A 20 -6.30 4.70 -0.93
N PHE A 21 -6.94 4.53 -2.08
CA PHE A 21 -7.20 5.62 -3.00
C PHE A 21 -8.10 6.70 -2.38
N LEU A 22 -9.17 6.30 -1.70
CA LEU A 22 -10.09 7.23 -1.04
C LEU A 22 -9.42 8.00 0.09
N LEU A 23 -8.57 7.34 0.88
CA LEU A 23 -7.81 8.01 1.94
C LEU A 23 -6.89 9.07 1.36
N LEU A 24 -6.29 8.81 0.22
CA LEU A 24 -5.40 9.75 -0.45
C LEU A 24 -6.16 10.93 -1.06
N GLN A 25 -7.36 10.70 -1.64
CA GLN A 25 -8.08 11.68 -2.45
C GLN A 25 -9.15 12.47 -1.68
N ARG A 26 -9.86 11.82 -0.77
CA ARG A 26 -11.10 12.36 -0.23
C ARG A 26 -11.01 12.87 1.20
N TYR A 27 -9.97 12.52 1.91
CA TYR A 27 -9.91 12.84 3.34
C TYR A 27 -8.62 13.58 3.67
N PRO A 28 -8.45 14.82 3.13
CA PRO A 28 -7.29 15.62 3.48
C PRO A 28 -7.34 15.93 4.98
N ARG A 29 -6.27 15.61 5.67
CA ARG A 29 -6.10 15.92 7.07
C ARG A 29 -4.69 16.42 7.29
N ALA A 30 -4.50 17.25 8.32
CA ALA A 30 -3.17 17.73 8.69
C ALA A 30 -2.31 16.63 9.30
N THR A 31 -2.92 15.58 9.82
CA THR A 31 -2.23 14.49 10.52
C THR A 31 -2.02 13.31 9.59
N PRO A 32 -0.80 12.75 9.53
CA PRO A 32 -0.57 11.49 8.82
C PRO A 32 -1.43 10.37 9.37
N ARG A 33 -1.86 9.46 8.49
CA ARG A 33 -2.71 8.34 8.85
C ARG A 33 -2.05 7.04 8.42
N PHE A 34 -2.10 6.07 9.32
CA PHE A 34 -1.53 4.73 9.12
C PHE A 34 -2.65 3.71 9.13
N ARG A 35 -2.60 2.78 8.18
CA ARG A 35 -3.54 1.68 8.09
C ARG A 35 -2.78 0.38 7.83
N HIS A 36 -2.93 -0.58 8.73
CA HIS A 36 -2.54 -1.97 8.49
C HIS A 36 -3.77 -2.74 8.02
N TYR A 37 -3.63 -3.61 7.04
CA TYR A 37 -4.76 -4.38 6.54
C TYR A 37 -4.34 -5.73 5.99
N GLY A 38 -5.30 -6.65 5.97
CA GLY A 38 -5.12 -7.99 5.45
C GLY A 38 -5.89 -8.23 4.16
N TRP A 39 -5.64 -9.36 3.56
CA TRP A 39 -6.23 -9.80 2.31
C TRP A 39 -7.13 -11.00 2.56
N ARG A 40 -8.34 -10.97 1.99
CA ARG A 40 -9.33 -12.03 2.17
C ARG A 40 -8.85 -13.37 1.62
N GLY A 41 -8.01 -13.38 0.62
CA GLY A 41 -7.44 -14.56 0.00
C GLY A 41 -6.20 -14.17 -0.81
N PRO A 42 -5.66 -15.10 -1.61
CA PRO A 42 -4.50 -14.78 -2.44
C PRO A 42 -4.77 -13.57 -3.33
N ALA A 43 -3.84 -12.63 -3.34
CA ALA A 43 -3.99 -11.39 -4.08
C ALA A 43 -2.65 -10.89 -4.62
N PHE A 44 -2.73 -10.24 -5.77
CA PHE A 44 -1.62 -9.51 -6.39
C PHE A 44 -2.12 -8.12 -6.76
N THR A 45 -1.26 -7.13 -6.63
CA THR A 45 -1.52 -5.80 -7.16
C THR A 45 -0.43 -5.43 -8.16
N PHE A 46 -0.74 -4.46 -9.01
CA PHE A 46 0.23 -3.99 -10.00
C PHE A 46 0.17 -2.48 -10.13
N GLY A 47 1.25 -1.91 -10.64
CA GLY A 47 1.40 -0.47 -10.76
C GLY A 47 0.46 0.15 -11.77
N TYR A 48 0.11 1.40 -11.52
CA TYR A 48 -0.85 2.14 -12.34
C TYR A 48 -0.51 2.13 -13.83
N SER A 49 0.77 2.24 -14.16
CA SER A 49 1.24 2.33 -15.55
C SER A 49 1.50 0.98 -16.21
N GLN A 50 1.40 -0.13 -15.49
CA GLN A 50 1.63 -1.44 -16.07
C GLN A 50 0.46 -1.87 -16.95
N LYS A 51 0.77 -2.51 -18.06
CA LYS A 51 -0.25 -3.07 -18.96
C LYS A 51 -0.75 -4.40 -18.42
N ILE A 52 -2.07 -4.56 -18.35
CA ILE A 52 -2.69 -5.76 -17.81
C ILE A 52 -2.25 -7.04 -18.51
N ALA A 53 -2.04 -6.99 -19.82
CA ALA A 53 -1.57 -8.16 -20.57
C ALA A 53 -0.20 -8.62 -20.10
N PHE A 54 0.72 -7.70 -19.88
CA PHE A 54 2.04 -7.99 -19.36
C PHE A 54 1.96 -8.58 -17.93
N VAL A 55 1.12 -8.00 -17.09
CA VAL A 55 0.93 -8.48 -15.72
C VAL A 55 0.38 -9.90 -15.71
N ARG A 56 -0.63 -10.17 -16.51
CA ARG A 56 -1.22 -11.52 -16.61
C ARG A 56 -0.20 -12.56 -17.12
N GLU A 57 0.63 -12.19 -18.06
CA GLU A 57 1.70 -13.05 -18.54
C GLU A 57 2.70 -13.36 -17.44
N SER A 58 3.11 -12.36 -16.65
CA SER A 58 4.04 -12.54 -15.54
C SER A 58 3.46 -13.42 -14.42
N LEU A 59 2.15 -13.51 -14.30
CA LEU A 59 1.45 -14.32 -13.30
C LEU A 59 0.95 -15.68 -13.83
N ALA A 60 1.26 -16.02 -15.08
CA ALA A 60 0.73 -17.22 -15.74
C ALA A 60 1.09 -18.53 -15.01
N ALA A 61 2.22 -18.57 -14.29
CA ALA A 61 2.66 -19.74 -13.54
C ALA A 61 1.98 -19.90 -12.17
N VAL A 62 1.21 -18.92 -11.72
CA VAL A 62 0.50 -19.00 -10.45
C VAL A 62 -0.73 -19.91 -10.63
N GLU A 63 -0.74 -21.03 -9.92
CA GLU A 63 -1.74 -22.08 -10.08
C GLU A 63 -3.06 -21.82 -9.36
N ALA A 64 -3.01 -21.19 -8.20
CA ALA A 64 -4.20 -20.98 -7.39
C ALA A 64 -5.01 -19.79 -7.90
N PRO A 65 -6.34 -19.78 -7.70
CA PRO A 65 -7.12 -18.57 -7.94
C PRO A 65 -6.61 -17.42 -7.09
N PHE A 66 -6.57 -16.22 -7.65
CA PHE A 66 -6.16 -15.03 -6.92
C PHE A 66 -6.94 -13.82 -7.41
N GLU A 67 -7.04 -12.82 -6.56
CA GLU A 67 -7.56 -11.51 -6.93
C GLU A 67 -6.42 -10.66 -7.50
N LEU A 68 -6.75 -9.82 -8.47
CA LEU A 68 -5.79 -8.95 -9.14
C LEU A 68 -6.36 -7.55 -9.23
N CYS A 69 -5.63 -6.55 -8.79
CA CYS A 69 -6.11 -5.17 -8.83
C CYS A 69 -4.97 -4.19 -9.14
N ARG A 70 -5.30 -3.18 -9.93
CA ARG A 70 -4.38 -2.07 -10.23
C ARG A 70 -4.34 -1.11 -9.05
N ARG A 71 -3.13 -0.68 -8.67
CA ARG A 71 -2.97 0.38 -7.67
C ARG A 71 -3.16 1.74 -8.33
N ALA A 72 -3.51 2.74 -7.52
CA ALA A 72 -3.49 4.15 -7.92
C ALA A 72 -2.06 4.72 -7.96
N THR A 73 -1.09 3.98 -7.45
CA THR A 73 0.32 4.36 -7.37
C THR A 73 1.17 3.54 -8.35
N GLY A 74 2.41 3.96 -8.56
CA GLY A 74 3.32 3.29 -9.48
C GLY A 74 3.92 1.99 -8.96
N GLY A 75 4.96 1.53 -9.62
CA GLY A 75 5.69 0.33 -9.25
C GLY A 75 5.34 -0.89 -10.08
N GLY A 76 5.79 -2.06 -9.63
CA GLY A 76 5.61 -3.34 -10.31
C GLY A 76 4.52 -4.21 -9.70
N VAL A 77 4.56 -5.48 -10.04
CA VAL A 77 3.66 -6.49 -9.48
C VAL A 77 4.10 -6.81 -8.05
N VAL A 78 3.15 -6.85 -7.14
CA VAL A 78 3.40 -7.22 -5.73
C VAL A 78 2.55 -8.43 -5.37
N ASP A 79 3.19 -9.43 -4.79
CA ASP A 79 2.57 -10.64 -4.26
C ASP A 79 2.17 -10.40 -2.80
N HIS A 80 0.88 -10.46 -2.51
CA HIS A 80 0.36 -10.23 -1.17
C HIS A 80 -0.03 -11.52 -0.44
N ARG A 81 0.36 -12.68 -0.96
CA ARG A 81 -0.09 -13.97 -0.38
C ARG A 81 0.45 -14.22 1.02
N ASP A 82 1.57 -13.60 1.35
CA ASP A 82 2.22 -13.82 2.64
C ASP A 82 2.98 -12.57 3.08
N ASP A 83 2.29 -11.44 3.04
CA ASP A 83 2.88 -10.17 3.42
C ASP A 83 2.15 -9.48 4.57
N TRP A 84 2.82 -8.51 5.17
CA TRP A 84 2.24 -7.57 6.12
C TRP A 84 2.08 -6.24 5.40
N THR A 85 0.84 -5.87 5.10
CA THR A 85 0.55 -4.73 4.26
C THR A 85 0.12 -3.53 5.09
N PHE A 86 0.69 -2.37 4.77
CA PHE A 86 0.26 -1.13 5.37
C PHE A 86 0.20 0.00 4.34
N ALA A 87 -0.56 1.02 4.65
CA ALA A 87 -0.57 2.28 3.93
C ALA A 87 -0.30 3.41 4.92
N LEU A 88 0.56 4.34 4.54
CA LEU A 88 0.83 5.55 5.29
C LEU A 88 0.51 6.73 4.39
N VAL A 89 -0.50 7.50 4.77
CA VAL A 89 -0.94 8.67 4.01
C VAL A 89 -0.36 9.92 4.64
N ILE A 90 0.49 10.60 3.90
CA ILE A 90 1.18 11.81 4.34
C ILE A 90 0.45 13.02 3.78
N PRO A 91 0.02 13.95 4.61
CA PRO A 91 -0.67 15.16 4.13
C PRO A 91 0.28 16.11 3.42
N ARG A 92 -0.28 16.89 2.50
CA ARG A 92 0.46 17.93 1.80
C ARG A 92 1.03 18.93 2.81
N GLY A 93 2.27 19.34 2.60
CA GLY A 93 2.97 20.28 3.50
C GLY A 93 3.66 19.61 4.69
N HIS A 94 3.46 18.32 4.90
CA HIS A 94 4.19 17.58 5.92
C HIS A 94 5.66 17.40 5.50
N PRO A 95 6.63 17.45 6.46
CA PRO A 95 8.04 17.30 6.11
C PRO A 95 8.38 16.03 5.30
N LEU A 96 7.72 14.92 5.59
CA LEU A 96 7.95 13.67 4.84
C LEU A 96 7.47 13.75 3.39
N GLU A 97 6.42 14.53 3.11
CA GLU A 97 5.90 14.72 1.76
C GLU A 97 6.86 15.51 0.87
N GLU A 98 7.62 16.41 1.48
CA GLU A 98 8.58 17.25 0.78
C GLU A 98 9.88 16.53 0.44
N LEU A 99 10.14 15.37 1.06
CA LEU A 99 11.31 14.56 0.78
C LEU A 99 11.17 13.81 -0.55
N ARG A 100 12.30 13.48 -1.16
CA ARG A 100 12.31 12.53 -2.28
C ARG A 100 11.83 11.16 -1.80
N ALA A 101 11.23 10.39 -2.69
CA ALA A 101 10.68 9.07 -2.37
C ALA A 101 11.69 8.16 -1.66
N THR A 102 12.95 8.14 -2.11
CA THR A 102 13.99 7.32 -1.48
C THR A 102 14.28 7.74 -0.05
N GLN A 103 14.21 9.03 0.26
CA GLN A 103 14.44 9.54 1.61
C GLN A 103 13.25 9.27 2.52
N SER A 104 12.02 9.50 2.04
CA SER A 104 10.82 9.22 2.84
C SER A 104 10.69 7.73 3.14
N TYR A 105 10.97 6.86 2.18
CA TYR A 105 10.99 5.41 2.39
C TYR A 105 12.00 5.01 3.45
N ARG A 106 13.20 5.58 3.38
CA ARG A 106 14.23 5.31 4.38
C ARG A 106 13.76 5.66 5.79
N GLU A 107 13.23 6.87 5.98
CA GLU A 107 12.77 7.31 7.29
C GLU A 107 11.63 6.44 7.83
N VAL A 108 10.66 6.09 6.99
CA VAL A 108 9.55 5.22 7.38
C VAL A 108 10.07 3.83 7.75
N HIS A 109 10.94 3.25 6.93
CA HIS A 109 11.48 1.91 7.20
C HIS A 109 12.38 1.88 8.43
N GLU A 110 13.15 2.92 8.69
CA GLU A 110 13.95 3.02 9.91
C GLU A 110 13.06 3.09 11.15
N ALA A 111 11.97 3.84 11.09
CA ALA A 111 10.99 3.90 12.18
C ALA A 111 10.33 2.54 12.44
N LEU A 112 9.94 1.83 11.38
CA LEU A 112 9.38 0.48 11.48
C LEU A 112 10.39 -0.50 12.06
N ALA A 113 11.63 -0.46 11.59
CA ALA A 113 12.70 -1.33 12.10
C ALA A 113 12.96 -1.08 13.58
N ALA A 114 12.98 0.18 14.00
CA ALA A 114 13.14 0.53 15.42
C ALA A 114 11.98 -0.02 16.26
N ALA A 115 10.75 0.09 15.77
CA ALA A 115 9.57 -0.44 16.46
C ALA A 115 9.64 -1.96 16.61
N LEU A 116 10.10 -2.67 15.57
CA LEU A 116 10.22 -4.13 15.60
C LEU A 116 11.35 -4.63 16.52
N ARG A 117 12.33 -3.79 16.81
CA ARG A 117 13.43 -4.12 17.74
C ARG A 117 13.12 -3.79 19.19
N ALA A 118 12.08 -3.04 19.44
CA ALA A 118 11.72 -2.58 20.76
C ALA A 118 11.18 -3.70 21.67
#